data_3beb1bd8f8c317fabb9488d1a54ebe1a
#
_entry.id   3beb1bd8f8c317fabb9488d1a54ebe1a
#
_cell.length_a   1.000
_cell.length_b   1.000
_cell.length_c   1.000
_cell.angle_alpha   90.00
_cell.angle_beta   90.00
_cell.angle_gamma   90.00
#
_symmetry.space_group_name_H-M   'P 1'
#
loop_
_entity.id
_entity.type
_entity.pdbx_description
1 polymer ?
#
loop_
_entity_poly.entity_id
_entity_poly.type
_entity_poly.pdbx_seq_one_letter_code
_entity_poly.pdbx_strand_id
1 'polypeptide(L)'
;MRLLFPFLFLFIVSCSQNNKYEYILKEDNFKYNFELNKDQSFVDLEEGFTFYNATNQNSQKTPVVLIHGFSVPSYIWDPTFVMLREKGFYIISLDLYGRGNSKNIDGDYTDELFANQVLQLLNHLEIEKADFVGLSNGGRVISKIADINSDIVGDLIYVASSSFLNKSKALETDVSKKEVREFIGNNYPTIAKGQLQDFKYPEKFEGWDDKYEELLKYKGFARALISTTKNHYTMDEIHENINNLNLPVYTIWGDSDNVVVYDEFSERLNELLPNRNEYFISNSGHLPQMENQDEFNKVILSILND
;
A
#
# COMPACT_ATOMS: atom_id res chain seq x y z
N MET A 1 55.17 -54.52 -5.40
CA MET A 1 55.08 -53.11 -4.99
C MET A 1 53.77 -52.58 -5.53
N ARG A 2 52.70 -52.61 -4.66
CA ARG A 2 51.35 -52.15 -5.01
C ARG A 2 51.22 -50.74 -4.53
N LEU A 3 51.02 -49.81 -5.45
CA LEU A 3 50.68 -48.42 -5.17
C LEU A 3 49.19 -48.32 -4.80
N LEU A 4 48.93 -47.95 -3.55
CA LEU A 4 47.58 -47.55 -3.07
C LEU A 4 47.39 -46.07 -3.40
N PHE A 5 46.44 -45.76 -4.27
CA PHE A 5 45.90 -44.41 -4.46
C PHE A 5 44.87 -44.12 -3.37
N PRO A 6 44.97 -43.03 -2.61
CA PRO A 6 43.88 -42.62 -1.72
C PRO A 6 42.81 -41.91 -2.53
N PHE A 7 41.59 -42.46 -2.53
CA PHE A 7 40.39 -41.81 -2.99
C PHE A 7 40.03 -40.68 -2.01
N LEU A 8 40.25 -39.45 -2.44
CA LEU A 8 39.81 -38.27 -1.72
C LEU A 8 38.30 -38.09 -1.99
N PHE A 9 37.43 -38.49 -1.03
CA PHE A 9 36.02 -38.19 -1.04
C PHE A 9 35.84 -36.68 -0.69
N LEU A 10 35.67 -35.85 -1.71
CA LEU A 10 35.14 -34.49 -1.54
C LEU A 10 33.68 -34.58 -1.10
N PHE A 11 33.43 -34.44 0.20
CA PHE A 11 32.12 -34.15 0.71
C PHE A 11 31.75 -32.72 0.23
N ILE A 12 30.98 -32.64 -0.84
CA ILE A 12 30.23 -31.42 -1.17
C ILE A 12 29.15 -31.29 -0.10
N VAL A 13 29.45 -30.56 0.95
CA VAL A 13 28.40 -30.07 1.87
C VAL A 13 27.62 -29.05 1.06
N SER A 14 26.54 -29.52 0.44
CA SER A 14 25.48 -28.64 -0.04
C SER A 14 24.86 -27.99 1.20
N CYS A 15 25.32 -26.79 1.52
CA CYS A 15 24.57 -25.90 2.37
C CYS A 15 23.25 -25.59 1.64
N SER A 16 22.21 -26.35 1.91
CA SER A 16 20.86 -25.88 1.72
C SER A 16 20.70 -24.71 2.69
N GLN A 17 20.95 -23.49 2.21
CA GLN A 17 20.43 -22.31 2.87
C GLN A 17 18.90 -22.52 2.87
N ASN A 18 18.36 -22.91 4.02
CA ASN A 18 16.92 -22.75 4.28
C ASN A 18 16.66 -21.26 4.08
N ASN A 19 16.14 -20.89 2.91
CA ASN A 19 15.74 -19.53 2.63
C ASN A 19 14.62 -19.21 3.63
N LYS A 20 14.96 -18.52 4.71
CA LYS A 20 13.99 -18.03 5.70
C LYS A 20 12.98 -17.10 5.05
N TYR A 21 13.38 -16.43 3.96
CA TYR A 21 12.63 -15.38 3.29
C TYR A 21 12.35 -15.74 1.83
N GLU A 22 11.30 -15.17 1.26
CA GLU A 22 10.93 -15.22 -0.16
C GLU A 22 10.90 -16.64 -0.76
N TYR A 23 10.24 -17.58 -0.09
CA TYR A 23 10.10 -18.97 -0.54
C TYR A 23 8.70 -19.32 -1.10
N ILE A 24 7.69 -18.44 -0.92
CA ILE A 24 6.33 -18.63 -1.44
C ILE A 24 6.20 -17.85 -2.76
N LEU A 25 5.93 -18.57 -3.85
CA LEU A 25 5.69 -17.98 -5.16
C LEU A 25 4.19 -17.81 -5.40
N LYS A 26 3.77 -16.61 -5.82
CA LYS A 26 2.39 -16.31 -6.18
C LYS A 26 2.15 -16.59 -7.66
N GLU A 27 2.08 -17.88 -8.00
CA GLU A 27 1.64 -18.35 -9.32
C GLU A 27 0.12 -18.19 -9.47
N ASP A 28 -0.43 -18.41 -10.67
CA ASP A 28 -1.84 -18.20 -10.95
C ASP A 28 -2.78 -19.11 -10.13
N ASN A 29 -2.28 -20.27 -9.67
CA ASN A 29 -3.00 -21.16 -8.77
C ASN A 29 -2.96 -20.72 -7.29
N PHE A 30 -2.16 -19.73 -6.93
CA PHE A 30 -2.02 -19.24 -5.56
C PHE A 30 -3.36 -18.84 -4.95
N LYS A 31 -4.23 -18.18 -5.73
CA LYS A 31 -5.57 -17.75 -5.31
C LYS A 31 -6.51 -18.89 -4.86
N TYR A 32 -6.26 -20.12 -5.30
CA TYR A 32 -7.08 -21.29 -4.91
C TYR A 32 -6.69 -21.88 -3.56
N ASN A 33 -5.62 -21.37 -2.93
CA ASN A 33 -5.17 -21.86 -1.62
C ASN A 33 -5.85 -21.12 -0.44
N PHE A 34 -6.80 -20.21 -0.73
CA PHE A 34 -7.46 -19.40 0.29
C PHE A 34 -8.89 -19.83 0.52
N GLU A 35 -9.26 -19.92 1.80
CA GLU A 35 -10.67 -19.95 2.22
C GLU A 35 -11.14 -18.48 2.33
N LEU A 36 -11.80 -18.01 1.28
CA LEU A 36 -12.31 -16.64 1.21
C LEU A 36 -13.59 -16.53 2.03
N ASN A 37 -13.70 -15.45 2.81
CA ASN A 37 -14.99 -15.07 3.39
C ASN A 37 -15.86 -14.35 2.35
N LYS A 38 -17.11 -14.03 2.72
CA LYS A 38 -18.13 -13.47 1.81
C LYS A 38 -17.75 -12.09 1.22
N ASP A 39 -16.87 -11.35 1.89
CA ASP A 39 -16.44 -10.01 1.49
C ASP A 39 -15.14 -10.05 0.69
N GLN A 40 -14.47 -11.21 0.58
CA GLN A 40 -13.18 -11.42 -0.07
C GLN A 40 -13.32 -12.02 -1.45
N SER A 41 -12.47 -11.59 -2.39
CA SER A 41 -12.43 -12.13 -3.73
C SER A 41 -11.08 -11.93 -4.39
N PHE A 42 -10.88 -12.65 -5.50
CA PHE A 42 -9.81 -12.40 -6.47
C PHE A 42 -10.42 -12.07 -7.84
N VAL A 43 -9.77 -11.16 -8.56
CA VAL A 43 -10.07 -10.86 -9.95
C VAL A 43 -8.77 -10.93 -10.76
N ASP A 44 -8.85 -11.48 -11.97
CA ASP A 44 -7.73 -11.43 -12.93
C ASP A 44 -7.82 -10.10 -13.69
N LEU A 45 -6.81 -9.25 -13.52
CA LEU A 45 -6.63 -7.98 -14.21
C LEU A 45 -5.45 -8.09 -15.19
N GLU A 46 -5.16 -7.04 -15.94
CA GLU A 46 -4.18 -7.05 -17.03
C GLU A 46 -2.79 -7.57 -16.61
N GLU A 47 -2.27 -7.10 -15.48
CA GLU A 47 -0.92 -7.48 -15.00
C GLU A 47 -0.92 -8.70 -14.06
N GLY A 48 -2.10 -9.20 -13.68
CA GLY A 48 -2.25 -10.38 -12.85
C GLY A 48 -3.44 -10.33 -11.90
N PHE A 49 -3.57 -11.36 -11.07
CA PHE A 49 -4.67 -11.41 -10.12
C PHE A 49 -4.50 -10.38 -9.00
N THR A 50 -5.61 -9.78 -8.62
CA THR A 50 -5.75 -8.82 -7.54
C THR A 50 -6.67 -9.38 -6.47
N PHE A 51 -6.20 -9.38 -5.22
CA PHE A 51 -7.03 -9.65 -4.05
C PHE A 51 -7.73 -8.36 -3.60
N TYR A 52 -9.02 -8.48 -3.29
CA TYR A 52 -9.79 -7.36 -2.77
C TYR A 52 -10.88 -7.81 -1.79
N ASN A 53 -11.31 -6.87 -0.96
CA ASN A 53 -12.50 -6.99 -0.13
C ASN A 53 -13.54 -6.00 -0.67
N ALA A 54 -14.82 -6.45 -0.75
CA ALA A 54 -15.92 -5.58 -1.14
C ALA A 54 -17.20 -5.99 -0.40
N THR A 55 -17.96 -5.02 0.09
CA THR A 55 -19.20 -5.30 0.82
C THR A 55 -20.23 -4.20 0.61
N ASN A 56 -21.52 -4.52 0.86
CA ASN A 56 -22.64 -3.58 0.70
C ASN A 56 -22.82 -3.04 -0.74
N GLN A 57 -22.62 -3.86 -1.76
CA GLN A 57 -22.71 -3.49 -3.18
C GLN A 57 -24.03 -2.83 -3.59
N ASN A 58 -25.11 -3.02 -2.82
CA ASN A 58 -26.41 -2.41 -3.08
C ASN A 58 -26.61 -1.07 -2.35
N SER A 59 -25.57 -0.52 -1.74
CA SER A 59 -25.64 0.80 -1.08
C SER A 59 -25.98 1.89 -2.12
N GLN A 60 -26.76 2.88 -1.69
CA GLN A 60 -27.05 4.06 -2.51
C GLN A 60 -26.04 5.21 -2.26
N LYS A 61 -25.09 5.00 -1.35
CA LYS A 61 -24.02 5.96 -1.10
C LYS A 61 -22.91 5.78 -2.14
N THR A 62 -22.14 6.83 -2.37
CA THR A 62 -20.92 6.75 -3.18
C THR A 62 -20.02 5.64 -2.65
N PRO A 63 -19.52 4.74 -3.52
CA PRO A 63 -18.55 3.72 -3.12
C PRO A 63 -17.28 4.33 -2.57
N VAL A 64 -16.69 3.71 -1.54
CA VAL A 64 -15.45 4.15 -0.90
C VAL A 64 -14.34 3.14 -1.19
N VAL A 65 -13.23 3.61 -1.75
CA VAL A 65 -12.06 2.79 -2.08
C VAL A 65 -10.92 3.09 -1.11
N LEU A 66 -10.52 2.11 -0.32
CA LEU A 66 -9.44 2.20 0.66
C LEU A 66 -8.14 1.65 0.06
N ILE A 67 -7.14 2.51 -0.12
CA ILE A 67 -5.85 2.16 -0.74
C ILE A 67 -4.76 2.26 0.31
N HIS A 68 -4.08 1.14 0.55
CA HIS A 68 -3.04 1.01 1.56
C HIS A 68 -1.72 1.71 1.19
N GLY A 69 -0.79 1.76 2.15
CA GLY A 69 0.52 2.40 2.03
C GLY A 69 1.56 1.57 1.28
N PHE A 70 2.84 1.84 1.60
CA PHE A 70 4.01 1.34 0.86
C PHE A 70 4.17 -0.18 0.90
N SER A 71 4.06 -0.81 2.09
CA SER A 71 4.43 -2.21 2.27
C SER A 71 3.35 -3.08 2.95
N VAL A 72 2.55 -2.50 3.85
CA VAL A 72 1.47 -3.19 4.55
C VAL A 72 0.24 -3.23 3.67
N PRO A 73 -0.35 -4.40 3.38
CA PRO A 73 -1.49 -4.54 2.47
C PRO A 73 -2.82 -4.10 3.10
N SER A 74 -3.93 -4.41 2.45
CA SER A 74 -5.28 -3.90 2.76
C SER A 74 -5.74 -4.09 4.21
N TYR A 75 -5.21 -5.07 4.94
CA TYR A 75 -5.57 -5.29 6.34
C TYR A 75 -5.25 -4.11 7.26
N ILE A 76 -4.43 -3.15 6.82
CA ILE A 76 -4.19 -1.90 7.55
C ILE A 76 -5.45 -1.04 7.68
N TRP A 77 -6.43 -1.31 6.84
CA TRP A 77 -7.72 -0.66 6.81
C TRP A 77 -8.84 -1.42 7.55
N ASP A 78 -8.56 -2.61 8.12
CA ASP A 78 -9.59 -3.46 8.74
C ASP A 78 -10.52 -2.69 9.71
N PRO A 79 -10.01 -1.83 10.62
CA PRO A 79 -10.90 -1.08 11.53
C PRO A 79 -11.85 -0.12 10.79
N THR A 80 -11.32 0.61 9.81
CA THR A 80 -12.09 1.55 8.98
C THR A 80 -13.08 0.80 8.09
N PHE A 81 -12.66 -0.31 7.47
CA PHE A 81 -13.50 -1.15 6.63
C PHE A 81 -14.71 -1.68 7.42
N VAL A 82 -14.49 -2.20 8.62
CA VAL A 82 -15.56 -2.72 9.48
C VAL A 82 -16.53 -1.60 9.88
N MET A 83 -16.01 -0.46 10.30
CA MET A 83 -16.83 0.68 10.71
C MET A 83 -17.71 1.21 9.56
N LEU A 84 -17.13 1.42 8.38
CA LEU A 84 -17.88 1.91 7.21
C LEU A 84 -18.90 0.88 6.72
N ARG A 85 -18.59 -0.44 6.78
CA ARG A 85 -19.54 -1.51 6.50
C ARG A 85 -20.77 -1.43 7.40
N GLU A 86 -20.57 -1.22 8.71
CA GLU A 86 -21.65 -1.10 9.68
C GLU A 86 -22.51 0.16 9.46
N LYS A 87 -21.91 1.19 8.84
CA LYS A 87 -22.61 2.42 8.43
C LYS A 87 -23.30 2.30 7.05
N GLY A 88 -23.22 1.14 6.43
CA GLY A 88 -23.91 0.82 5.18
C GLY A 88 -23.27 1.40 3.92
N PHE A 89 -22.00 1.77 3.95
CA PHE A 89 -21.27 2.16 2.73
C PHE A 89 -20.95 0.96 1.86
N TYR A 90 -20.93 1.14 0.54
CA TYR A 90 -20.26 0.22 -0.38
C TYR A 90 -18.76 0.48 -0.29
N ILE A 91 -18.00 -0.47 0.24
CA ILE A 91 -16.58 -0.30 0.51
C ILE A 91 -15.79 -1.33 -0.26
N ILE A 92 -14.69 -0.87 -0.82
CA ILE A 92 -13.69 -1.68 -1.49
C ILE A 92 -12.33 -1.41 -0.83
N SER A 93 -11.58 -2.46 -0.54
CA SER A 93 -10.15 -2.37 -0.24
C SER A 93 -9.42 -3.45 -1.04
N LEU A 94 -8.19 -3.19 -1.46
CA LEU A 94 -7.43 -4.13 -2.28
C LEU A 94 -5.97 -4.20 -1.83
N ASP A 95 -5.34 -5.32 -2.16
CA ASP A 95 -3.88 -5.44 -2.08
C ASP A 95 -3.28 -4.96 -3.41
N LEU A 96 -2.45 -3.92 -3.37
CA LEU A 96 -1.71 -3.47 -4.55
C LEU A 96 -0.74 -4.57 -5.02
N TYR A 97 -0.44 -4.61 -6.31
CA TYR A 97 0.52 -5.56 -6.87
C TYR A 97 1.82 -5.61 -6.07
N GLY A 98 2.36 -6.80 -5.85
CA GLY A 98 3.55 -7.01 -5.04
C GLY A 98 3.33 -6.96 -3.53
N ARG A 99 2.11 -6.72 -3.05
CA ARG A 99 1.73 -6.69 -1.63
C ARG A 99 0.68 -7.76 -1.33
N GLY A 100 0.59 -8.13 -0.06
CA GLY A 100 -0.42 -9.04 0.46
C GLY A 100 -0.66 -10.25 -0.42
N ASN A 101 -1.89 -10.46 -0.83
CA ASN A 101 -2.34 -11.60 -1.62
C ASN A 101 -2.43 -11.33 -3.13
N SER A 102 -2.16 -10.11 -3.59
CA SER A 102 -2.10 -9.79 -5.02
C SER A 102 -0.82 -10.30 -5.68
N LYS A 103 -0.86 -10.46 -7.01
CA LYS A 103 0.26 -10.95 -7.84
C LYS A 103 1.51 -10.11 -7.65
N ASN A 104 2.67 -10.76 -7.63
CA ASN A 104 3.96 -10.11 -7.85
C ASN A 104 4.23 -10.10 -9.35
N ILE A 105 4.43 -8.92 -9.93
CA ILE A 105 4.69 -8.76 -11.36
C ILE A 105 6.19 -8.65 -11.65
N ASP A 106 6.57 -8.89 -12.89
CA ASP A 106 7.96 -8.75 -13.35
C ASP A 106 8.30 -7.32 -13.80
N GLY A 107 7.28 -6.48 -14.07
CA GLY A 107 7.40 -5.08 -14.49
C GLY A 107 7.80 -4.12 -13.36
N ASP A 108 7.86 -2.83 -13.68
CA ASP A 108 8.13 -1.77 -12.72
C ASP A 108 6.89 -1.44 -11.89
N TYR A 109 7.12 -1.19 -10.59
CA TYR A 109 6.07 -0.82 -9.65
C TYR A 109 5.95 0.71 -9.58
N THR A 110 5.18 1.27 -10.51
CA THR A 110 4.95 2.71 -10.66
C THR A 110 3.61 3.16 -10.05
N ASP A 111 3.46 4.46 -9.80
CA ASP A 111 2.17 5.03 -9.38
C ASP A 111 1.08 4.77 -10.44
N GLU A 112 1.45 4.78 -11.73
CA GLU A 112 0.53 4.47 -12.85
C GLU A 112 0.09 3.01 -12.85
N LEU A 113 0.99 2.06 -12.60
CA LEU A 113 0.64 0.65 -12.46
C LEU A 113 -0.43 0.44 -11.38
N PHE A 114 -0.23 1.05 -10.22
CA PHE A 114 -1.15 0.92 -9.09
C PHE A 114 -2.48 1.61 -9.36
N ALA A 115 -2.45 2.80 -9.97
CA ALA A 115 -3.67 3.51 -10.36
C ALA A 115 -4.49 2.70 -11.38
N ASN A 116 -3.84 2.14 -12.40
CA ASN A 116 -4.50 1.28 -13.39
C ASN A 116 -5.06 0.00 -12.76
N GLN A 117 -4.38 -0.62 -11.78
CA GLN A 117 -4.92 -1.76 -11.04
C GLN A 117 -6.25 -1.40 -10.35
N VAL A 118 -6.31 -0.24 -9.69
CA VAL A 118 -7.55 0.23 -9.02
C VAL A 118 -8.63 0.52 -10.06
N LEU A 119 -8.32 1.26 -11.13
CA LEU A 119 -9.28 1.59 -12.19
C LEU A 119 -9.85 0.34 -12.87
N GLN A 120 -9.02 -0.65 -13.15
CA GLN A 120 -9.47 -1.93 -13.72
C GLN A 120 -10.37 -2.71 -12.75
N LEU A 121 -10.07 -2.69 -11.44
CA LEU A 121 -10.93 -3.29 -10.42
C LEU A 121 -12.30 -2.58 -10.38
N LEU A 122 -12.32 -1.24 -10.40
CA LEU A 122 -13.57 -0.48 -10.40
C LEU A 122 -14.40 -0.75 -11.66
N ASN A 123 -13.76 -0.84 -12.81
CA ASN A 123 -14.44 -1.22 -14.05
C ASN A 123 -15.02 -2.66 -13.97
N HIS A 124 -14.29 -3.61 -13.36
CA HIS A 124 -14.80 -4.97 -13.12
C HIS A 124 -16.02 -4.98 -12.18
N LEU A 125 -16.06 -4.07 -11.21
CA LEU A 125 -17.15 -3.90 -10.25
C LEU A 125 -18.29 -3.00 -10.77
N GLU A 126 -18.19 -2.49 -12.01
CA GLU A 126 -19.15 -1.58 -12.66
C GLU A 126 -19.35 -0.29 -11.86
N ILE A 127 -18.25 0.27 -11.29
CA ILE A 127 -18.27 1.50 -10.51
C ILE A 127 -17.77 2.65 -11.39
N GLU A 128 -18.64 3.63 -11.63
CA GLU A 128 -18.36 4.81 -12.46
C GLU A 128 -17.86 6.01 -11.64
N LYS A 129 -18.13 6.06 -10.34
CA LYS A 129 -17.67 7.12 -9.43
C LYS A 129 -17.44 6.56 -8.04
N ALA A 130 -16.37 7.02 -7.36
CA ALA A 130 -16.01 6.60 -6.02
C ALA A 130 -15.28 7.69 -5.25
N ASP A 131 -15.33 7.62 -3.91
CA ASP A 131 -14.49 8.36 -3.00
C ASP A 131 -13.22 7.54 -2.71
N PHE A 132 -12.05 8.16 -2.82
CA PHE A 132 -10.77 7.50 -2.69
C PHE A 132 -10.07 7.91 -1.40
N VAL A 133 -9.73 6.93 -0.57
CA VAL A 133 -8.98 7.12 0.68
C VAL A 133 -7.62 6.47 0.53
N GLY A 134 -6.56 7.26 0.48
CA GLY A 134 -5.20 6.79 0.27
C GLY A 134 -4.29 7.03 1.47
N LEU A 135 -3.80 5.94 2.10
CA LEU A 135 -2.82 6.02 3.18
C LEU A 135 -1.40 6.10 2.63
N SER A 136 -0.60 7.07 3.09
CA SER A 136 0.83 7.14 2.78
C SER A 136 1.08 7.03 1.26
N ASN A 137 1.72 5.95 0.78
CA ASN A 137 1.88 5.67 -0.66
C ASN A 137 0.54 5.55 -1.40
N GLY A 138 -0.54 5.14 -0.73
CA GLY A 138 -1.89 5.13 -1.31
C GLY A 138 -2.36 6.51 -1.75
N GLY A 139 -1.88 7.58 -1.10
CA GLY A 139 -2.12 8.95 -1.53
C GLY A 139 -1.51 9.27 -2.90
N ARG A 140 -0.36 8.68 -3.23
CA ARG A 140 0.22 8.77 -4.58
C ARG A 140 -0.67 8.11 -5.62
N VAL A 141 -1.23 6.95 -5.25
CA VAL A 141 -2.11 6.19 -6.14
C VAL A 141 -3.39 6.96 -6.43
N ILE A 142 -4.05 7.57 -5.41
CA ILE A 142 -5.26 8.37 -5.64
C ILE A 142 -4.98 9.64 -6.44
N SER A 143 -3.81 10.27 -6.25
CA SER A 143 -3.39 11.40 -7.10
C SER A 143 -3.27 10.95 -8.57
N LYS A 144 -2.65 9.78 -8.80
CA LYS A 144 -2.47 9.27 -10.16
C LYS A 144 -3.79 8.79 -10.80
N ILE A 145 -4.74 8.27 -10.01
CA ILE A 145 -6.11 7.99 -10.47
C ILE A 145 -6.78 9.27 -10.99
N ALA A 146 -6.71 10.37 -10.22
CA ALA A 146 -7.27 11.66 -10.61
C ALA A 146 -6.61 12.23 -11.88
N ASP A 147 -5.30 12.01 -12.06
CA ASP A 147 -4.56 12.40 -13.26
C ASP A 147 -4.98 11.61 -14.51
N ILE A 148 -5.23 10.31 -14.37
CA ILE A 148 -5.64 9.43 -15.49
C ILE A 148 -7.12 9.62 -15.83
N ASN A 149 -7.99 9.70 -14.83
CA ASN A 149 -9.43 9.76 -15.00
C ASN A 149 -10.09 10.55 -13.86
N SER A 150 -10.17 11.87 -14.00
CA SER A 150 -10.77 12.75 -12.98
C SER A 150 -12.28 12.55 -12.84
N ASP A 151 -12.98 12.03 -13.87
CA ASP A 151 -14.43 11.89 -13.85
C ASP A 151 -14.91 10.81 -12.86
N ILE A 152 -14.07 9.80 -12.58
CA ILE A 152 -14.39 8.75 -11.60
C ILE A 152 -14.27 9.24 -10.15
N VAL A 153 -13.67 10.40 -9.93
CA VAL A 153 -13.36 10.91 -8.60
C VAL A 153 -14.56 11.59 -7.98
N GLY A 154 -15.00 11.08 -6.80
CA GLY A 154 -15.82 11.81 -5.84
C GLY A 154 -14.93 12.70 -4.99
N ASP A 155 -14.51 12.18 -3.85
CA ASP A 155 -13.58 12.83 -2.94
C ASP A 155 -12.19 12.21 -2.99
N LEU A 156 -11.14 13.02 -2.82
CA LEU A 156 -9.76 12.60 -2.62
C LEU A 156 -9.37 12.80 -1.14
N ILE A 157 -9.24 11.72 -0.40
CA ILE A 157 -8.95 11.73 1.03
C ILE A 157 -7.55 11.16 1.28
N TYR A 158 -6.61 12.05 1.55
CA TYR A 158 -5.20 11.74 1.81
C TYR A 158 -4.98 11.50 3.30
N VAL A 159 -4.55 10.31 3.68
CA VAL A 159 -4.24 9.97 5.08
C VAL A 159 -2.73 9.78 5.22
N ALA A 160 -2.06 10.62 6.02
CA ALA A 160 -0.61 10.58 6.24
C ALA A 160 0.17 10.40 4.92
N SER A 161 -0.21 11.15 3.88
CA SER A 161 0.16 10.88 2.50
C SER A 161 1.60 11.26 2.16
N SER A 162 2.33 10.36 1.51
CA SER A 162 3.67 10.62 0.97
C SER A 162 3.67 11.29 -0.42
N SER A 163 2.50 11.57 -1.00
CA SER A 163 2.39 12.20 -2.33
C SER A 163 2.93 13.63 -2.39
N PHE A 164 3.00 14.30 -1.24
CA PHE A 164 3.48 15.67 -1.11
C PHE A 164 4.98 15.78 -0.85
N LEU A 165 5.67 14.65 -0.67
CA LEU A 165 7.12 14.65 -0.46
C LEU A 165 7.85 15.04 -1.75
N ASN A 166 8.85 15.92 -1.63
CA ASN A 166 9.71 16.28 -2.74
C ASN A 166 10.71 15.16 -3.00
N LYS A 167 10.71 14.61 -4.20
CA LYS A 167 11.60 13.52 -4.57
C LYS A 167 12.03 13.62 -6.03
N SER A 168 13.33 13.64 -6.26
CA SER A 168 13.89 13.57 -7.61
C SER A 168 13.64 12.18 -8.22
N LYS A 169 13.28 12.15 -9.50
CA LYS A 169 13.17 10.89 -10.25
C LYS A 169 14.51 10.18 -10.29
N ALA A 170 14.52 8.88 -10.01
CA ALA A 170 15.72 8.08 -10.13
C ALA A 170 16.19 8.02 -11.60
N LEU A 171 17.52 8.00 -11.81
CA LEU A 171 18.11 7.87 -13.14
C LEU A 171 17.93 6.46 -13.73
N GLU A 172 17.90 5.44 -12.85
CA GLU A 172 17.69 4.04 -13.21
C GLU A 172 16.60 3.44 -12.32
N THR A 173 15.58 2.87 -12.95
CA THR A 173 14.45 2.24 -12.25
C THR A 173 14.55 0.72 -12.20
N ASP A 174 15.35 0.11 -13.07
CA ASP A 174 15.62 -1.34 -13.08
C ASP A 174 16.12 -1.82 -11.72
N VAL A 175 15.59 -2.98 -11.30
CA VAL A 175 15.96 -3.63 -10.04
C VAL A 175 16.77 -4.88 -10.31
N SER A 176 18.07 -4.83 -10.02
CA SER A 176 18.99 -5.95 -10.22
C SER A 176 18.80 -7.04 -9.15
N LYS A 177 19.13 -8.29 -9.53
CA LYS A 177 19.18 -9.41 -8.56
C LYS A 177 20.16 -9.18 -7.41
N LYS A 178 21.18 -8.33 -7.61
CA LYS A 178 22.14 -7.96 -6.57
C LYS A 178 21.45 -7.06 -5.52
N GLU A 179 20.77 -6.02 -5.96
CA GLU A 179 20.03 -5.11 -5.07
C GLU A 179 18.99 -5.86 -4.23
N VAL A 180 18.25 -6.80 -4.84
CA VAL A 180 17.28 -7.63 -4.12
C VAL A 180 17.97 -8.45 -3.02
N ARG A 181 19.10 -9.11 -3.31
CA ARG A 181 19.83 -9.89 -2.30
C ARG A 181 20.37 -9.00 -1.17
N GLU A 182 20.90 -7.83 -1.51
CA GLU A 182 21.42 -6.87 -0.54
C GLU A 182 20.28 -6.30 0.32
N PHE A 183 19.14 -5.98 -0.28
CA PHE A 183 17.96 -5.52 0.46
C PHE A 183 17.46 -6.58 1.44
N ILE A 184 17.30 -7.82 1.00
CA ILE A 184 16.87 -8.94 1.86
C ILE A 184 17.87 -9.13 3.02
N GLY A 185 19.17 -9.16 2.71
CA GLY A 185 20.21 -9.39 3.73
C GLY A 185 20.28 -8.28 4.79
N ASN A 186 20.11 -7.03 4.38
CA ASN A 186 20.28 -5.86 5.24
C ASN A 186 19.00 -5.45 5.98
N ASN A 187 17.82 -5.62 5.36
CA ASN A 187 16.58 -5.06 5.88
C ASN A 187 15.65 -6.12 6.51
N TYR A 188 15.49 -7.30 5.89
CA TYR A 188 14.53 -8.29 6.37
C TYR A 188 14.72 -8.73 7.81
N PRO A 189 15.95 -8.81 8.38
CA PRO A 189 16.12 -9.15 9.78
C PRO A 189 15.45 -8.19 10.78
N THR A 190 15.20 -6.95 10.37
CA THR A 190 14.70 -5.89 11.28
C THR A 190 13.47 -5.14 10.74
N ILE A 191 13.13 -5.30 9.45
CA ILE A 191 12.09 -4.49 8.79
C ILE A 191 10.71 -4.66 9.45
N ALA A 192 10.37 -5.88 9.91
CA ALA A 192 9.10 -6.15 10.58
C ALA A 192 9.00 -5.37 11.90
N LYS A 193 10.03 -5.42 12.72
CA LYS A 193 10.09 -4.61 13.96
C LYS A 193 10.11 -3.12 13.66
N GLY A 194 10.71 -2.71 12.54
CA GLY A 194 10.72 -1.33 12.09
C GLY A 194 9.32 -0.77 11.85
N GLN A 195 8.35 -1.61 11.48
CA GLN A 195 6.95 -1.17 11.29
C GLN A 195 6.28 -0.68 12.58
N LEU A 196 6.79 -1.07 13.73
CA LEU A 196 6.29 -0.55 15.01
C LEU A 196 6.59 0.95 15.21
N GLN A 197 7.58 1.50 14.48
CA GLN A 197 7.91 2.92 14.51
C GLN A 197 6.88 3.81 13.79
N ASP A 198 5.98 3.22 13.01
CA ASP A 198 4.86 3.92 12.38
C ASP A 198 3.83 4.37 13.43
N PHE A 199 3.84 3.75 14.61
CA PHE A 199 2.94 4.09 15.71
C PHE A 199 3.60 5.05 16.70
N LYS A 200 2.83 5.99 17.24
CA LYS A 200 3.21 6.82 18.39
C LYS A 200 3.37 5.99 19.67
N TYR A 201 2.52 4.96 19.82
CA TYR A 201 2.46 4.07 20.99
C TYR A 201 2.61 2.61 20.56
N PRO A 202 3.81 2.18 20.13
CA PRO A 202 4.04 0.84 19.56
C PRO A 202 3.66 -0.30 20.51
N GLU A 203 3.74 -0.08 21.82
CA GLU A 203 3.38 -1.06 22.86
C GLU A 203 1.89 -1.45 22.85
N LYS A 204 1.03 -0.69 22.16
CA LYS A 204 -0.39 -1.01 21.99
C LYS A 204 -0.67 -1.93 20.81
N PHE A 205 0.34 -2.19 19.99
CA PHE A 205 0.23 -2.95 18.75
C PHE A 205 1.12 -4.20 18.76
N GLU A 206 1.11 -4.93 19.88
CA GLU A 206 1.81 -6.21 20.04
C GLU A 206 1.36 -7.20 18.95
N GLY A 207 2.32 -7.89 18.31
CA GLY A 207 2.06 -8.83 17.22
C GLY A 207 1.89 -8.17 15.83
N TRP A 208 2.01 -6.85 15.73
CA TRP A 208 2.00 -6.16 14.43
C TRP A 208 3.19 -6.55 13.56
N ASP A 209 4.37 -6.65 14.17
CA ASP A 209 5.59 -7.12 13.53
C ASP A 209 5.50 -8.59 13.10
N ASP A 210 4.89 -9.47 13.89
CA ASP A 210 4.65 -10.87 13.50
C ASP A 210 3.77 -10.94 12.26
N LYS A 211 2.73 -10.12 12.19
CA LYS A 211 1.84 -10.03 11.01
C LYS A 211 2.59 -9.55 9.77
N TYR A 212 3.54 -8.62 9.93
CA TYR A 212 4.38 -8.17 8.84
C TYR A 212 5.42 -9.22 8.41
N GLU A 213 5.97 -10.03 9.33
CA GLU A 213 6.92 -11.11 8.99
C GLU A 213 6.33 -12.12 8.00
N GLU A 214 5.01 -12.32 8.01
CA GLU A 214 4.33 -13.19 7.03
C GLU A 214 4.52 -12.70 5.58
N LEU A 215 4.64 -11.39 5.35
CA LEU A 215 4.84 -10.80 4.03
C LEU A 215 6.22 -11.12 3.47
N LEU A 216 7.24 -11.28 4.34
CA LEU A 216 8.62 -11.54 3.95
C LEU A 216 8.82 -12.93 3.33
N LYS A 217 7.83 -13.80 3.41
CA LYS A 217 7.82 -15.14 2.81
C LYS A 217 7.52 -15.10 1.31
N TYR A 218 6.91 -14.04 0.81
CA TYR A 218 6.48 -13.96 -0.59
C TYR A 218 7.63 -13.54 -1.51
N LYS A 219 7.95 -14.39 -2.48
CA LYS A 219 9.01 -14.15 -3.47
C LYS A 219 8.64 -12.96 -4.36
N GLY A 220 9.58 -12.00 -4.45
CA GLY A 220 9.42 -10.77 -5.20
C GLY A 220 8.95 -9.58 -4.36
N PHE A 221 8.68 -9.75 -3.07
CA PHE A 221 8.29 -8.65 -2.18
C PHE A 221 9.39 -7.59 -2.07
N ALA A 222 10.67 -8.00 -1.84
CA ALA A 222 11.79 -7.06 -1.81
C ALA A 222 11.92 -6.29 -3.14
N ARG A 223 11.81 -7.00 -4.29
CA ARG A 223 11.87 -6.36 -5.59
C ARG A 223 10.76 -5.31 -5.75
N ALA A 224 9.53 -5.64 -5.33
CA ALA A 224 8.41 -4.72 -5.40
C ALA A 224 8.66 -3.44 -4.57
N LEU A 225 9.21 -3.57 -3.35
CA LEU A 225 9.52 -2.42 -2.50
C LEU A 225 10.62 -1.54 -3.13
N ILE A 226 11.70 -2.14 -3.63
CA ILE A 226 12.81 -1.42 -4.27
C ILE A 226 12.31 -0.69 -5.52
N SER A 227 11.57 -1.38 -6.40
CA SER A 227 11.04 -0.79 -7.63
C SER A 227 10.08 0.37 -7.33
N THR A 228 9.17 0.21 -6.37
CA THR A 228 8.28 1.30 -5.94
C THR A 228 9.08 2.52 -5.49
N THR A 229 10.13 2.31 -4.68
CA THR A 229 10.98 3.42 -4.18
C THR A 229 11.72 4.13 -5.31
N LYS A 230 12.23 3.39 -6.30
CA LYS A 230 12.93 3.95 -7.46
C LYS A 230 12.01 4.72 -8.41
N ASN A 231 10.74 4.33 -8.47
CA ASN A 231 9.74 4.98 -9.34
C ASN A 231 8.98 6.13 -8.67
N HIS A 232 9.26 6.45 -7.40
CA HIS A 232 8.71 7.65 -6.77
C HIS A 232 9.38 8.91 -7.30
N TYR A 233 8.57 9.93 -7.58
CA TYR A 233 8.97 11.27 -7.98
C TYR A 233 7.99 12.32 -7.42
N THR A 234 8.38 13.58 -7.47
CA THR A 234 7.53 14.73 -7.09
C THR A 234 6.28 14.80 -7.96
N MET A 235 5.10 14.95 -7.35
CA MET A 235 3.79 14.93 -8.01
C MET A 235 3.14 16.32 -8.14
N ASP A 236 3.92 17.41 -8.13
CA ASP A 236 3.41 18.78 -8.12
C ASP A 236 2.45 19.08 -9.26
N GLU A 237 2.84 18.75 -10.50
CA GLU A 237 2.01 18.97 -11.69
C GLU A 237 0.64 18.24 -11.57
N ILE A 238 0.63 17.07 -10.95
CA ILE A 238 -0.60 16.31 -10.71
C ILE A 238 -1.47 17.03 -9.67
N HIS A 239 -0.88 17.50 -8.57
CA HIS A 239 -1.62 18.22 -7.53
C HIS A 239 -2.13 19.56 -8.02
N GLU A 240 -1.35 20.30 -8.83
CA GLU A 240 -1.81 21.52 -9.48
C GLU A 240 -2.99 21.25 -10.41
N ASN A 241 -2.99 20.14 -11.17
CA ASN A 241 -4.10 19.73 -12.01
C ASN A 241 -5.35 19.39 -11.18
N ILE A 242 -5.19 18.65 -10.07
CA ILE A 242 -6.27 18.34 -9.12
C ILE A 242 -6.91 19.63 -8.60
N ASN A 243 -6.09 20.61 -8.21
CA ASN A 243 -6.57 21.92 -7.76
C ASN A 243 -7.30 22.69 -8.87
N ASN A 244 -6.75 22.70 -10.10
CA ASN A 244 -7.36 23.38 -11.25
C ASN A 244 -8.70 22.79 -11.65
N LEU A 245 -8.88 21.47 -11.47
CA LEU A 245 -10.15 20.77 -11.70
C LEU A 245 -11.15 20.99 -10.56
N ASN A 246 -10.75 21.67 -9.47
CA ASN A 246 -11.55 21.87 -8.26
C ASN A 246 -12.11 20.56 -7.68
N LEU A 247 -11.36 19.49 -7.74
CA LEU A 247 -11.75 18.22 -7.10
C LEU A 247 -11.78 18.41 -5.57
N PRO A 248 -12.74 17.81 -4.87
CA PRO A 248 -12.78 17.88 -3.40
C PRO A 248 -11.58 17.15 -2.81
N VAL A 249 -10.80 17.86 -1.98
CA VAL A 249 -9.58 17.34 -1.36
C VAL A 249 -9.65 17.48 0.15
N TYR A 250 -9.36 16.39 0.82
CA TYR A 250 -9.25 16.29 2.27
C TYR A 250 -7.91 15.68 2.66
N THR A 251 -7.28 16.21 3.69
CA THR A 251 -6.04 15.66 4.25
C THR A 251 -6.22 15.35 5.73
N ILE A 252 -5.75 14.19 6.16
CA ILE A 252 -5.85 13.71 7.55
C ILE A 252 -4.46 13.28 8.00
N TRP A 253 -3.96 13.88 9.08
CA TRP A 253 -2.60 13.68 9.62
C TRP A 253 -2.63 13.19 11.05
N GLY A 254 -1.70 12.35 11.44
CA GLY A 254 -1.42 12.12 12.87
C GLY A 254 -0.60 13.29 13.43
N ASP A 255 -0.92 13.75 14.66
CA ASP A 255 -0.24 14.87 15.31
C ASP A 255 1.23 14.60 15.64
N SER A 256 1.65 13.34 15.56
CA SER A 256 2.97 12.86 15.93
C SER A 256 3.57 11.92 14.86
N ASP A 257 3.21 12.11 13.58
CA ASP A 257 3.75 11.32 12.48
C ASP A 257 5.24 11.62 12.29
N ASN A 258 6.08 10.60 12.51
CA ASN A 258 7.54 10.67 12.32
C ASN A 258 8.01 10.00 11.01
N VAL A 259 7.06 9.47 10.20
CA VAL A 259 7.34 8.83 8.91
C VAL A 259 7.13 9.80 7.77
N VAL A 260 5.99 10.49 7.78
CA VAL A 260 5.66 11.57 6.84
C VAL A 260 5.47 12.85 7.66
N VAL A 261 6.59 13.51 7.93
CA VAL A 261 6.63 14.70 8.80
C VAL A 261 5.98 15.88 8.12
N TYR A 262 4.80 16.28 8.60
CA TYR A 262 3.97 17.33 8.00
C TYR A 262 4.72 18.64 7.77
N ASP A 263 5.53 19.08 8.71
CA ASP A 263 6.27 20.34 8.65
C ASP A 263 7.28 20.42 7.48
N GLU A 264 7.73 19.26 6.96
CA GLU A 264 8.69 19.21 5.85
C GLU A 264 8.10 19.64 4.49
N PHE A 265 6.77 19.63 4.36
CA PHE A 265 6.08 19.91 3.10
C PHE A 265 4.82 20.80 3.24
N SER A 266 4.46 21.22 4.44
CA SER A 266 3.23 21.98 4.72
C SER A 266 3.10 23.27 3.91
N GLU A 267 4.19 24.03 3.76
CA GLU A 267 4.20 25.25 2.93
C GLU A 267 3.88 24.93 1.47
N ARG A 268 4.55 23.91 0.92
CA ARG A 268 4.31 23.44 -0.45
C ARG A 268 2.91 22.87 -0.65
N LEU A 269 2.38 22.14 0.32
CA LEU A 269 1.02 21.64 0.30
C LEU A 269 -0.01 22.78 0.26
N ASN A 270 0.25 23.89 0.98
CA ASN A 270 -0.58 25.08 0.94
C ASN A 270 -0.57 25.78 -0.43
N GLU A 271 0.54 25.70 -1.15
CA GLU A 271 0.67 26.25 -2.51
C GLU A 271 -0.08 25.38 -3.53
N LEU A 272 0.09 24.04 -3.46
CA LEU A 272 -0.45 23.10 -4.43
C LEU A 272 -1.96 22.88 -4.28
N LEU A 273 -2.45 22.78 -3.04
CA LEU A 273 -3.85 22.47 -2.72
C LEU A 273 -4.42 23.45 -1.69
N PRO A 274 -4.51 24.75 -2.03
CA PRO A 274 -4.92 25.81 -1.09
C PRO A 274 -6.36 25.66 -0.58
N ASN A 275 -7.23 24.98 -1.34
CA ASN A 275 -8.65 24.83 -1.03
C ASN A 275 -9.01 23.51 -0.33
N ARG A 276 -8.00 22.70 0.05
CA ARG A 276 -8.23 21.44 0.77
C ARG A 276 -8.83 21.67 2.16
N ASN A 277 -9.60 20.70 2.63
CA ASN A 277 -9.98 20.59 4.03
C ASN A 277 -8.93 19.75 4.78
N GLU A 278 -8.45 20.22 5.92
CA GLU A 278 -7.34 19.61 6.63
C GLU A 278 -7.69 19.25 8.06
N TYR A 279 -7.31 18.02 8.49
CA TYR A 279 -7.61 17.47 9.81
C TYR A 279 -6.36 16.88 10.45
N PHE A 280 -6.22 17.05 11.76
CA PHE A 280 -5.18 16.41 12.56
C PHE A 280 -5.83 15.51 13.61
N ILE A 281 -5.37 14.26 13.66
CA ILE A 281 -5.84 13.27 14.62
C ILE A 281 -4.88 13.27 15.80
N SER A 282 -5.41 13.54 16.97
CA SER A 282 -4.63 13.64 18.18
C SER A 282 -4.12 12.27 18.66
N ASN A 283 -2.95 12.28 19.33
CA ASN A 283 -2.35 11.08 19.90
C ASN A 283 -2.11 9.95 18.90
N SER A 284 -1.73 10.27 17.68
CA SER A 284 -1.43 9.28 16.63
C SER A 284 -0.16 9.63 15.85
N GLY A 285 0.54 8.59 15.41
CA GLY A 285 1.66 8.65 14.48
C GLY A 285 1.19 8.54 13.03
N HIS A 286 1.90 7.69 12.26
CA HIS A 286 1.65 7.49 10.82
C HIS A 286 0.34 6.76 10.49
N LEU A 287 -0.27 6.09 11.46
CA LEU A 287 -1.45 5.25 11.27
C LEU A 287 -2.65 5.75 12.09
N PRO A 288 -3.15 6.98 11.84
CA PRO A 288 -4.20 7.59 12.65
C PRO A 288 -5.50 6.78 12.66
N GLN A 289 -5.82 6.07 11.58
CA GLN A 289 -6.98 5.17 11.48
C GLN A 289 -6.89 3.94 12.41
N MET A 290 -5.70 3.63 12.91
CA MET A 290 -5.48 2.53 13.84
C MET A 290 -5.30 3.02 15.29
N GLU A 291 -4.62 4.16 15.47
CA GLU A 291 -4.18 4.63 16.78
C GLU A 291 -5.26 5.41 17.53
N ASN A 292 -6.04 6.22 16.83
CA ASN A 292 -7.17 6.96 17.40
C ASN A 292 -8.41 6.81 16.51
N GLN A 293 -8.96 5.59 16.51
CA GLN A 293 -10.08 5.20 15.65
C GLN A 293 -11.32 6.08 15.90
N ASP A 294 -11.59 6.46 17.14
CA ASP A 294 -12.78 7.25 17.47
C ASP A 294 -12.76 8.64 16.82
N GLU A 295 -11.63 9.33 16.85
CA GLU A 295 -11.47 10.64 16.24
C GLU A 295 -11.39 10.51 14.71
N PHE A 296 -10.57 9.57 14.22
CA PHE A 296 -10.46 9.28 12.79
C PHE A 296 -11.84 8.94 12.17
N ASN A 297 -12.61 8.06 12.82
CA ASN A 297 -13.93 7.65 12.35
C ASN A 297 -14.93 8.81 12.31
N LYS A 298 -14.85 9.75 13.25
CA LYS A 298 -15.69 10.97 13.21
C LYS A 298 -15.33 11.83 11.99
N VAL A 299 -14.04 12.05 11.75
CA VAL A 299 -13.57 12.85 10.61
C VAL A 299 -13.97 12.21 9.30
N ILE A 300 -13.64 10.93 9.09
CA ILE A 300 -13.92 10.24 7.81
C ILE A 300 -15.43 10.17 7.53
N LEU A 301 -16.27 9.95 8.56
CA LEU A 301 -17.71 9.95 8.40
C LEU A 301 -18.28 11.35 8.12
N SER A 302 -17.69 12.42 8.65
CA SER A 302 -18.13 13.77 8.30
C SER A 302 -17.84 14.08 6.84
N ILE A 303 -16.68 13.68 6.32
CA ILE A 303 -16.32 13.84 4.91
C ILE A 303 -17.27 13.06 4.00
N LEU A 304 -17.45 11.76 4.26
CA LEU A 304 -18.22 10.86 3.39
C LEU A 304 -19.77 11.05 3.46
N ASN A 305 -20.29 11.93 4.31
CA ASN A 305 -21.72 12.24 4.40
C ASN A 305 -22.05 13.68 3.96
N ASP A 306 -21.05 14.47 3.57
CA ASP A 306 -21.23 15.79 2.97
C ASP A 306 -21.62 15.65 1.49
#